data_bfdb04c354b6fc665e094f4e213069ef
#
_entry.id   bfdb04c354b6fc665e094f4e213069ef
#
_cell.length_a   1.000
_cell.length_b   1.000
_cell.length_c   1.000
_cell.angle_alpha   90.00
_cell.angle_beta   90.00
_cell.angle_gamma   90.00
#
_symmetry.space_group_name_H-M   'P 1'
#
loop_
_entity.id
_entity.type
_entity.pdbx_description
1 polymer ?
#
loop_
_entity_poly.entity_id
_entity_poly.type
_entity_poly.pdbx_seq_one_letter_code
_entity_poly.pdbx_strand_id
1 'polypeptide(L)'
;MELLRRIRCSLPVAIALLCGGSLPAIAQTAQTTMRILTIGDLPYSEAEEDEMNTTLRRAIHGAEFPFVIHYGDLKGGGEACTDRLLTTRRNDIWNLHPGRVFYTPGDNEWTDCDRSSLTQRFSELERLNFLRQLFFSQPLDLPPEWDYQQQPLFPENARWRQGEILFLTLHIVGTNNGRHEILLDDPEMAIAQVEARDQANRVWLQTAFNDATQQPTRAIIITTQADLSNGHGEEACTPTNPTDCNGYVTIQKQLRTLAAQFEKPVLLIHGDTNPYCLDQGFGGTQAPNLWRLNAWGDFQNPADATQILIQPDDRHQPFVVQTLLHQQAPEGC
;
A
#
# COMPACT_ATOMS: atom_id res chain seq x y z
N MET A 1 -38.27 -92.89 39.59
CA MET A 1 -38.87 -93.03 38.26
C MET A 1 -39.70 -91.80 38.06
N GLU A 2 -39.10 -90.75 37.57
CA GLU A 2 -39.88 -89.67 36.96
C GLU A 2 -38.89 -88.60 36.43
N LEU A 3 -39.08 -88.26 35.20
CA LEU A 3 -38.24 -87.38 34.42
C LEU A 3 -38.64 -85.88 34.70
N LEU A 4 -37.70 -85.13 35.23
CA LEU A 4 -37.86 -83.67 35.30
C LEU A 4 -37.33 -83.06 33.99
N ARG A 5 -38.23 -82.57 33.13
CA ARG A 5 -37.93 -81.74 32.00
C ARG A 5 -37.62 -80.32 32.44
N ARG A 6 -36.41 -79.85 32.16
CA ARG A 6 -36.02 -78.44 32.30
C ARG A 6 -36.44 -77.66 31.08
N ILE A 7 -37.31 -76.65 31.25
CA ILE A 7 -37.66 -75.68 30.28
C ILE A 7 -36.54 -74.58 30.23
N ARG A 8 -35.91 -74.40 29.10
CA ARG A 8 -34.99 -73.27 28.86
C ARG A 8 -35.78 -72.15 28.26
N CYS A 9 -35.94 -71.04 28.97
CA CYS A 9 -36.37 -69.77 28.42
C CYS A 9 -35.20 -69.10 27.66
N SER A 10 -35.35 -68.88 26.34
CA SER A 10 -34.45 -68.09 25.51
C SER A 10 -34.96 -66.65 25.49
N LEU A 11 -34.24 -65.70 26.00
CA LEU A 11 -34.47 -64.28 25.79
C LEU A 11 -33.82 -63.86 24.46
N PRO A 12 -34.53 -63.09 23.58
CA PRO A 12 -33.89 -62.48 22.42
C PRO A 12 -33.11 -61.23 22.83
N VAL A 13 -31.83 -61.16 22.49
CA VAL A 13 -30.98 -59.97 22.58
C VAL A 13 -31.33 -59.08 21.43
N ALA A 14 -31.93 -57.92 21.72
CA ALA A 14 -32.14 -56.86 20.73
C ALA A 14 -30.82 -56.07 20.55
N ILE A 15 -30.20 -56.22 19.41
CA ILE A 15 -29.01 -55.40 19.01
C ILE A 15 -29.57 -54.07 18.47
N ALA A 16 -29.44 -52.99 19.24
CA ALA A 16 -29.69 -51.61 18.76
C ALA A 16 -28.49 -51.16 17.92
N LEU A 17 -28.66 -51.10 16.60
CA LEU A 17 -27.72 -50.41 15.69
C LEU A 17 -27.84 -48.89 15.93
N LEU A 18 -26.86 -48.33 16.64
CA LEU A 18 -26.64 -46.89 16.69
C LEU A 18 -26.04 -46.46 15.35
N CYS A 19 -26.89 -45.93 14.44
CA CYS A 19 -26.44 -45.15 13.29
C CYS A 19 -25.82 -43.82 13.77
N GLY A 20 -24.50 -43.82 14.00
CA GLY A 20 -23.74 -42.60 14.25
C GLY A 20 -23.69 -41.75 12.98
N GLY A 21 -24.66 -40.85 12.80
CA GLY A 21 -24.60 -39.82 11.80
C GLY A 21 -23.49 -38.84 12.18
N SER A 22 -22.34 -38.92 11.49
CA SER A 22 -21.31 -37.89 11.55
C SER A 22 -21.90 -36.63 10.93
N LEU A 23 -22.19 -35.61 11.72
CA LEU A 23 -22.48 -34.28 11.23
C LEU A 23 -21.21 -33.78 10.50
N PRO A 24 -21.30 -33.22 9.28
CA PRO A 24 -20.16 -32.62 8.65
C PRO A 24 -19.68 -31.49 9.57
N ALA A 25 -18.40 -31.54 9.98
CA ALA A 25 -17.75 -30.42 10.62
C ALA A 25 -17.78 -29.27 9.62
N ILE A 26 -18.57 -28.24 9.91
CA ILE A 26 -18.49 -26.97 9.20
C ILE A 26 -17.08 -26.46 9.50
N ALA A 27 -16.19 -26.57 8.51
CA ALA A 27 -14.89 -25.95 8.59
C ALA A 27 -15.15 -24.44 8.72
N GLN A 28 -14.98 -23.91 9.92
CA GLN A 28 -15.00 -22.50 10.19
C GLN A 28 -13.80 -21.94 9.43
N THR A 29 -14.03 -21.36 8.26
CA THR A 29 -12.99 -20.65 7.52
C THR A 29 -12.45 -19.59 8.47
N ALA A 30 -11.19 -19.73 8.87
CA ALA A 30 -10.53 -18.74 9.71
C ALA A 30 -10.66 -17.39 8.99
N GLN A 31 -11.26 -16.41 9.65
CA GLN A 31 -11.45 -15.08 9.12
C GLN A 31 -10.06 -14.51 8.84
N THR A 32 -9.73 -14.27 7.57
CA THR A 32 -8.41 -13.79 7.17
C THR A 32 -8.33 -12.31 7.53
N THR A 33 -7.89 -12.02 8.75
CA THR A 33 -7.58 -10.65 9.16
C THR A 33 -6.08 -10.44 9.11
N MET A 34 -5.65 -9.27 8.66
CA MET A 34 -4.24 -8.89 8.60
C MET A 34 -4.04 -7.46 9.09
N ARG A 35 -3.01 -7.26 9.88
CA ARG A 35 -2.60 -5.92 10.33
C ARG A 35 -1.31 -5.52 9.63
N ILE A 36 -1.30 -4.35 8.99
CA ILE A 36 -0.15 -3.75 8.32
C ILE A 36 0.14 -2.36 8.85
N LEU A 37 1.31 -1.83 8.54
CA LEU A 37 1.73 -0.48 8.86
C LEU A 37 2.13 0.27 7.59
N THR A 38 1.72 1.54 7.51
CA THR A 38 2.19 2.48 6.50
C THR A 38 2.70 3.76 7.16
N ILE A 39 3.73 4.38 6.57
CA ILE A 39 4.39 5.57 7.06
C ILE A 39 4.97 6.33 5.85
N GLY A 40 5.02 7.65 5.91
CA GLY A 40 5.59 8.55 4.90
C GLY A 40 5.35 9.98 5.30
N ASP A 41 5.70 10.94 4.46
CA ASP A 41 5.62 12.38 4.72
C ASP A 41 6.27 12.76 6.06
N LEU A 42 7.33 12.08 6.40
CA LEU A 42 8.22 12.37 7.54
C LEU A 42 9.60 11.67 7.38
N PRO A 43 10.67 12.21 8.04
CA PRO A 43 10.65 13.40 8.90
C PRO A 43 10.82 14.70 8.10
N TYR A 44 10.13 15.76 8.51
CA TYR A 44 10.26 17.12 7.98
C TYR A 44 11.00 18.07 8.95
N SER A 45 11.40 17.54 10.10
CA SER A 45 12.16 18.27 11.12
C SER A 45 13.09 17.32 11.89
N GLU A 46 14.10 17.89 12.59
CA GLU A 46 14.98 17.11 13.48
C GLU A 46 14.18 16.41 14.61
N ALA A 47 13.12 17.04 15.10
CA ALA A 47 12.28 16.45 16.14
C ALA A 47 11.52 15.21 15.64
N GLU A 48 11.00 15.25 14.43
CA GLU A 48 10.36 14.11 13.80
C GLU A 48 11.37 13.00 13.46
N GLU A 49 12.59 13.36 13.05
CA GLU A 49 13.67 12.39 12.83
C GLU A 49 14.01 11.64 14.13
N ASP A 50 14.14 12.36 15.23
CA ASP A 50 14.37 11.76 16.56
C ASP A 50 13.21 10.85 16.96
N GLU A 51 11.96 11.30 16.79
CA GLU A 51 10.76 10.52 17.11
C GLU A 51 10.67 9.25 16.25
N MET A 52 10.88 9.36 14.94
CA MET A 52 10.90 8.23 14.01
C MET A 52 11.97 7.21 14.39
N ASN A 53 13.19 7.68 14.71
CA ASN A 53 14.33 6.84 15.01
C ASN A 53 14.34 6.26 16.44
N THR A 54 13.44 6.71 17.30
CA THR A 54 13.38 6.27 18.72
C THR A 54 12.04 5.64 19.04
N THR A 55 11.01 6.44 19.25
CA THR A 55 9.68 5.98 19.75
C THR A 55 8.94 5.18 18.71
N LEU A 56 8.79 5.71 17.49
CA LEU A 56 8.11 5.02 16.40
C LEU A 56 8.80 3.70 16.05
N ARG A 57 10.12 3.72 15.83
CA ARG A 57 10.86 2.50 15.53
C ARG A 57 10.71 1.43 16.62
N ARG A 58 10.76 1.82 17.90
CA ARG A 58 10.55 0.88 19.01
C ARG A 58 9.14 0.29 19.00
N ALA A 59 8.13 1.12 18.76
CA ALA A 59 6.74 0.68 18.68
C ALA A 59 6.51 -0.27 17.49
N ILE A 60 7.08 0.04 16.33
CA ILE A 60 7.03 -0.80 15.13
C ILE A 60 7.64 -2.18 15.40
N HIS A 61 8.85 -2.22 15.98
CA HIS A 61 9.52 -3.48 16.33
C HIS A 61 8.76 -4.30 17.38
N GLY A 62 8.06 -3.64 18.31
CA GLY A 62 7.27 -4.31 19.34
C GLY A 62 5.90 -4.82 18.87
N ALA A 63 5.41 -4.34 17.74
CA ALA A 63 4.05 -4.63 17.26
C ALA A 63 3.96 -5.83 16.29
N GLU A 64 5.09 -6.43 15.90
CA GLU A 64 5.18 -7.63 15.05
C GLU A 64 4.41 -7.51 13.71
N PHE A 65 4.50 -6.35 13.04
CA PHE A 65 3.97 -6.22 11.69
C PHE A 65 4.73 -7.14 10.72
N PRO A 66 4.06 -7.74 9.70
CA PRO A 66 4.74 -8.59 8.73
C PRO A 66 5.71 -7.78 7.85
N PHE A 67 5.44 -6.50 7.63
CA PHE A 67 6.24 -5.54 6.87
C PHE A 67 5.76 -4.11 7.15
N VAL A 68 6.52 -3.14 6.63
CA VAL A 68 6.17 -1.71 6.61
C VAL A 68 6.08 -1.25 5.16
N ILE A 69 5.11 -0.41 4.82
CA ILE A 69 5.05 0.31 3.55
C ILE A 69 5.43 1.76 3.81
N HIS A 70 6.44 2.27 3.10
CA HIS A 70 6.81 3.69 3.13
C HIS A 70 6.40 4.33 1.81
N TYR A 71 5.50 5.31 1.88
CA TYR A 71 4.89 5.91 0.69
C TYR A 71 5.59 7.18 0.18
N GLY A 72 6.85 7.39 0.55
CA GLY A 72 7.64 8.51 0.05
C GLY A 72 7.73 9.69 1.00
N ASP A 73 8.25 10.79 0.49
CA ASP A 73 8.50 12.03 1.22
C ASP A 73 9.32 11.80 2.49
N LEU A 74 10.50 11.22 2.26
CA LEU A 74 11.45 10.85 3.32
C LEU A 74 12.25 12.04 3.87
N LYS A 75 11.97 13.26 3.40
CA LYS A 75 12.52 14.54 3.83
C LYS A 75 11.57 15.69 3.49
N GLY A 76 11.71 16.81 4.17
CA GLY A 76 10.94 18.02 3.83
C GLY A 76 11.31 18.60 2.45
N GLY A 77 10.33 19.15 1.73
CA GLY A 77 10.53 19.78 0.41
C GLY A 77 11.50 20.97 0.42
N GLY A 78 11.75 21.58 1.59
CA GLY A 78 12.74 22.66 1.77
C GLY A 78 14.18 22.21 2.01
N GLU A 79 14.45 20.90 2.12
CA GLU A 79 15.78 20.34 2.33
C GLU A 79 16.44 19.98 1.01
N ALA A 80 17.75 20.33 0.86
CA ALA A 80 18.52 19.96 -0.33
C ALA A 80 18.71 18.45 -0.44
N CYS A 81 18.47 17.89 -1.62
CA CYS A 81 18.54 16.44 -1.90
C CYS A 81 19.99 15.91 -2.01
N THR A 82 20.81 16.17 -1.01
CA THR A 82 22.22 15.71 -1.03
C THR A 82 22.32 14.21 -0.92
N ASP A 83 23.34 13.60 -1.52
CA ASP A 83 23.63 12.17 -1.41
C ASP A 83 23.68 11.72 0.05
N ARG A 84 24.27 12.56 0.91
CA ARG A 84 24.37 12.26 2.35
C ARG A 84 23.01 12.18 3.00
N LEU A 85 22.10 13.15 2.74
CA LEU A 85 20.77 13.18 3.33
C LEU A 85 19.96 11.96 2.87
N LEU A 86 19.87 11.74 1.56
CA LEU A 86 19.11 10.62 1.00
C LEU A 86 19.65 9.26 1.47
N THR A 87 20.99 9.11 1.62
CA THR A 87 21.58 7.89 2.18
C THR A 87 21.23 7.72 3.67
N THR A 88 21.22 8.79 4.45
CA THR A 88 20.79 8.74 5.87
C THR A 88 19.34 8.32 5.97
N ARG A 89 18.44 8.99 5.25
CA ARG A 89 17.01 8.68 5.23
C ARG A 89 16.72 7.24 4.80
N ARG A 90 17.44 6.76 3.79
CA ARG A 90 17.36 5.35 3.38
C ARG A 90 17.68 4.41 4.54
N ASN A 91 18.70 4.70 5.31
CA ASN A 91 19.08 3.85 6.44
C ASN A 91 18.04 3.92 7.57
N ASP A 92 17.50 5.11 7.84
CA ASP A 92 16.45 5.31 8.84
C ASP A 92 15.21 4.48 8.49
N ILE A 93 14.75 4.56 7.24
CA ILE A 93 13.61 3.81 6.73
C ILE A 93 13.86 2.29 6.80
N TRP A 94 15.03 1.82 6.37
CA TRP A 94 15.37 0.39 6.44
C TRP A 94 15.41 -0.14 7.87
N ASN A 95 15.76 0.73 8.84
CA ASN A 95 15.78 0.38 10.24
C ASN A 95 14.38 0.31 10.88
N LEU A 96 13.33 0.79 10.23
CA LEU A 96 11.95 0.61 10.70
C LEU A 96 11.55 -0.87 10.73
N HIS A 97 11.96 -1.63 9.70
CA HIS A 97 11.72 -3.07 9.65
C HIS A 97 12.78 -3.74 8.74
N PRO A 98 13.93 -4.16 9.28
CA PRO A 98 15.03 -4.68 8.47
C PRO A 98 14.61 -5.79 7.51
N GLY A 99 14.87 -5.57 6.21
CA GLY A 99 14.58 -6.53 5.14
C GLY A 99 13.11 -6.62 4.69
N ARG A 100 12.19 -5.85 5.30
CA ARG A 100 10.74 -5.91 5.00
C ARG A 100 10.09 -4.53 4.94
N VAL A 101 10.78 -3.58 4.32
CA VAL A 101 10.21 -2.27 3.99
C VAL A 101 9.97 -2.22 2.49
N PHE A 102 8.72 -1.96 2.10
CA PHE A 102 8.34 -1.66 0.73
C PHE A 102 8.27 -0.14 0.59
N TYR A 103 9.05 0.41 -0.31
CA TYR A 103 9.17 1.85 -0.48
C TYR A 103 8.75 2.27 -1.89
N THR A 104 8.01 3.36 -2.01
CA THR A 104 7.79 4.10 -3.27
C THR A 104 8.18 5.55 -3.06
N PRO A 105 8.92 6.20 -3.99
CA PRO A 105 9.34 7.58 -3.82
C PRO A 105 8.17 8.57 -3.82
N GLY A 106 8.32 9.66 -3.06
CA GLY A 106 7.51 10.85 -3.18
C GLY A 106 8.17 11.90 -4.08
N ASP A 107 7.62 13.11 -4.11
CA ASP A 107 8.17 14.22 -4.90
C ASP A 107 9.34 14.92 -4.18
N ASN A 108 9.31 15.01 -2.86
CA ASN A 108 10.31 15.70 -2.08
C ASN A 108 11.74 15.17 -2.28
N GLU A 109 11.93 13.91 -2.58
CA GLU A 109 13.26 13.31 -2.73
C GLU A 109 13.80 13.32 -4.16
N TRP A 110 13.02 13.80 -5.16
CA TRP A 110 13.54 13.91 -6.54
C TRP A 110 12.91 15.04 -7.38
N THR A 111 11.59 15.15 -7.61
CA THR A 111 10.98 16.22 -8.43
C THR A 111 11.16 17.59 -7.81
N ASP A 112 11.17 17.69 -6.49
CA ASP A 112 11.33 18.93 -5.75
C ASP A 112 12.78 19.34 -5.52
N CYS A 113 13.71 18.52 -5.98
CA CYS A 113 15.15 18.73 -5.71
C CYS A 113 15.76 19.89 -6.49
N ASP A 114 15.06 20.43 -7.46
CA ASP A 114 15.53 21.58 -8.25
C ASP A 114 14.74 22.87 -7.98
N ARG A 115 13.85 22.89 -6.98
CA ARG A 115 13.06 24.06 -6.58
C ARG A 115 13.96 25.30 -6.39
N SER A 116 13.49 26.43 -6.89
CA SER A 116 14.23 27.69 -6.84
C SER A 116 14.51 28.20 -5.41
N SER A 117 13.74 27.75 -4.43
CA SER A 117 13.91 28.09 -3.01
C SER A 117 15.08 27.36 -2.33
N LEU A 118 15.60 26.28 -2.93
CA LEU A 118 16.68 25.48 -2.35
C LEU A 118 18.04 26.17 -2.50
N THR A 119 18.85 26.10 -1.47
CA THR A 119 20.24 26.63 -1.48
C THR A 119 21.18 25.80 -2.36
N GLN A 120 20.89 24.51 -2.49
CA GLN A 120 21.56 23.57 -3.39
C GLN A 120 20.52 22.78 -4.15
N ARG A 121 20.61 22.82 -5.45
CA ARG A 121 19.63 22.23 -6.37
C ARG A 121 20.26 21.08 -7.13
N PHE A 122 19.45 20.07 -7.44
CA PHE A 122 19.86 18.86 -8.14
C PHE A 122 18.87 18.57 -9.28
N SER A 123 19.36 17.97 -10.37
CA SER A 123 18.51 17.48 -11.45
C SER A 123 17.56 16.41 -10.92
N GLU A 124 16.28 16.50 -11.26
CA GLU A 124 15.24 15.55 -10.88
C GLU A 124 15.55 14.14 -11.38
N LEU A 125 15.90 14.03 -12.66
CA LEU A 125 16.21 12.75 -13.28
C LEU A 125 17.46 12.09 -12.69
N GLU A 126 18.44 12.90 -12.32
CA GLU A 126 19.65 12.43 -11.64
C GLU A 126 19.30 11.93 -10.24
N ARG A 127 18.48 12.66 -9.47
CA ARG A 127 18.02 12.23 -8.13
C ARG A 127 17.19 10.96 -8.19
N LEU A 128 16.27 10.83 -9.13
CA LEU A 128 15.54 9.58 -9.32
C LEU A 128 16.48 8.41 -9.63
N ASN A 129 17.50 8.63 -10.46
CA ASN A 129 18.50 7.58 -10.71
C ASN A 129 19.32 7.24 -9.47
N PHE A 130 19.65 8.21 -8.62
CA PHE A 130 20.33 7.99 -7.35
C PHE A 130 19.44 7.20 -6.37
N LEU A 131 18.15 7.52 -6.27
CA LEU A 131 17.20 6.73 -5.47
C LEU A 131 17.09 5.28 -5.97
N ARG A 132 17.10 5.06 -7.28
CA ARG A 132 17.13 3.71 -7.86
C ARG A 132 18.33 2.91 -7.42
N GLN A 133 19.50 3.53 -7.35
CA GLN A 133 20.71 2.89 -6.84
C GLN A 133 20.62 2.59 -5.34
N LEU A 134 20.05 3.50 -4.55
CA LEU A 134 19.96 3.34 -3.10
C LEU A 134 18.94 2.29 -2.66
N PHE A 135 17.75 2.29 -3.25
CA PHE A 135 16.62 1.53 -2.76
C PHE A 135 16.29 0.30 -3.61
N PHE A 136 16.58 0.33 -4.90
CA PHE A 136 16.03 -0.64 -5.86
C PHE A 136 17.09 -1.41 -6.64
N SER A 137 18.38 -1.24 -6.33
CA SER A 137 19.48 -1.94 -7.02
C SER A 137 19.48 -3.45 -6.82
N GLN A 138 18.83 -3.92 -5.75
CA GLN A 138 18.61 -5.33 -5.46
C GLN A 138 17.15 -5.53 -5.02
N PRO A 139 16.48 -6.58 -5.52
CA PRO A 139 15.16 -6.93 -5.03
C PRO A 139 15.23 -7.34 -3.54
N LEU A 140 14.11 -7.17 -2.83
CA LEU A 140 14.00 -7.65 -1.45
C LEU A 140 14.08 -9.19 -1.42
N ASP A 141 14.84 -9.72 -0.48
CA ASP A 141 14.91 -11.16 -0.22
C ASP A 141 13.75 -11.58 0.69
N LEU A 142 12.66 -11.99 0.06
CA LEU A 142 11.40 -12.34 0.73
C LEU A 142 11.06 -13.82 0.52
N PRO A 143 10.24 -14.40 1.42
CA PRO A 143 9.76 -15.77 1.26
C PRO A 143 9.09 -15.98 -0.10
N PRO A 144 9.32 -17.10 -0.80
CA PRO A 144 8.77 -17.36 -2.14
C PRO A 144 7.23 -17.29 -2.19
N GLU A 145 6.54 -17.61 -1.11
CA GLU A 145 5.08 -17.53 -0.98
C GLU A 145 4.54 -16.10 -1.03
N TRP A 146 5.38 -15.08 -0.89
CA TRP A 146 4.98 -13.69 -1.05
C TRP A 146 4.82 -13.30 -2.53
N ASP A 147 5.31 -14.09 -3.47
CA ASP A 147 5.28 -13.82 -4.93
C ASP A 147 5.72 -12.38 -5.25
N TYR A 148 6.81 -11.95 -4.59
CA TYR A 148 7.33 -10.59 -4.72
C TYR A 148 7.90 -10.35 -6.10
N GLN A 149 7.50 -9.24 -6.72
CA GLN A 149 7.97 -8.82 -8.03
C GLN A 149 8.19 -7.32 -8.06
N GLN A 150 9.27 -6.90 -8.72
CA GLN A 150 9.50 -5.52 -9.11
C GLN A 150 9.21 -5.35 -10.60
N GLN A 151 8.68 -4.18 -11.00
CA GLN A 151 8.48 -3.91 -12.41
C GLN A 151 9.82 -3.68 -13.11
N PRO A 152 10.13 -4.39 -14.20
CA PRO A 152 11.31 -4.10 -15.00
C PRO A 152 11.32 -2.64 -15.47
N LEU A 153 12.47 -1.97 -15.45
CA LEU A 153 12.72 -0.55 -15.81
C LEU A 153 12.10 0.50 -14.86
N PHE A 154 11.10 0.15 -14.06
CA PHE A 154 10.49 1.01 -13.05
C PHE A 154 10.45 0.27 -11.71
N PRO A 155 11.61 -0.02 -11.10
CA PRO A 155 11.71 -0.89 -9.93
C PRO A 155 11.09 -0.27 -8.66
N GLU A 156 10.67 0.98 -8.70
CA GLU A 156 9.87 1.64 -7.67
C GLU A 156 8.48 1.03 -7.54
N ASN A 157 8.00 0.39 -8.61
CA ASN A 157 6.76 -0.37 -8.61
C ASN A 157 7.03 -1.80 -8.19
N ALA A 158 6.39 -2.21 -7.13
CA ALA A 158 6.46 -3.56 -6.61
C ALA A 158 5.08 -4.16 -6.40
N ARG A 159 4.98 -5.49 -6.36
CA ARG A 159 3.79 -6.20 -5.89
C ARG A 159 4.18 -7.43 -5.09
N TRP A 160 3.37 -7.78 -4.13
CA TRP A 160 3.57 -8.98 -3.30
C TRP A 160 2.25 -9.46 -2.72
N ARG A 161 2.25 -10.65 -2.17
CA ARG A 161 1.11 -11.26 -1.51
C ARG A 161 1.39 -11.56 -0.05
N GLN A 162 0.36 -11.41 0.75
CA GLN A 162 0.30 -11.99 2.09
C GLN A 162 -1.02 -12.74 2.23
N GLY A 163 -0.96 -14.06 2.18
CA GLY A 163 -2.14 -14.88 2.08
C GLY A 163 -2.98 -14.51 0.84
N GLU A 164 -4.24 -14.20 1.04
CA GLU A 164 -5.17 -13.84 -0.03
C GLU A 164 -5.30 -12.30 -0.24
N ILE A 165 -4.35 -11.51 0.25
CA ILE A 165 -4.29 -10.06 0.03
C ILE A 165 -3.14 -9.76 -0.92
N LEU A 166 -3.45 -8.99 -1.99
CA LEU A 166 -2.47 -8.49 -2.94
C LEU A 166 -2.11 -7.05 -2.60
N PHE A 167 -0.83 -6.76 -2.52
CA PHE A 167 -0.26 -5.44 -2.29
C PHE A 167 0.50 -4.98 -3.53
N LEU A 168 0.46 -3.68 -3.81
CA LEU A 168 1.30 -3.08 -4.83
C LEU A 168 1.63 -1.62 -4.52
N THR A 169 2.82 -1.19 -4.94
CA THR A 169 3.22 0.21 -5.01
C THR A 169 3.13 0.70 -6.44
N LEU A 170 2.74 1.97 -6.60
CA LEU A 170 2.77 2.70 -7.86
C LEU A 170 3.53 4.01 -7.65
N HIS A 171 4.57 4.22 -8.43
CA HIS A 171 5.36 5.45 -8.39
C HIS A 171 4.59 6.59 -9.06
N ILE A 172 3.71 7.20 -8.29
CA ILE A 172 2.92 8.39 -8.65
C ILE A 172 3.16 9.41 -7.56
N VAL A 173 3.65 10.58 -7.94
CA VAL A 173 4.14 11.60 -6.99
C VAL A 173 3.34 12.90 -7.10
N GLY A 174 3.47 13.77 -6.11
CA GLY A 174 2.99 15.15 -6.15
C GLY A 174 3.51 15.94 -7.36
N THR A 175 3.46 17.26 -7.28
CA THR A 175 3.95 18.15 -8.36
C THR A 175 3.32 17.80 -9.72
N ASN A 176 1.98 17.49 -9.70
CA ASN A 176 1.23 17.01 -10.86
C ASN A 176 1.86 15.77 -11.53
N ASN A 177 2.25 14.80 -10.72
CA ASN A 177 2.97 13.59 -11.11
C ASN A 177 4.33 13.87 -11.74
N GLY A 178 5.06 14.90 -11.25
CA GLY A 178 6.35 15.32 -11.76
C GLY A 178 6.29 16.02 -13.11
N ARG A 179 5.17 16.70 -13.44
CA ARG A 179 4.99 17.44 -14.69
C ARG A 179 5.23 18.94 -14.54
N HIS A 180 5.28 19.43 -13.31
CA HIS A 180 5.48 20.84 -12.98
C HIS A 180 6.88 21.07 -12.40
N GLU A 181 7.30 22.34 -12.40
CA GLU A 181 8.54 22.81 -11.75
C GLU A 181 9.84 22.15 -12.27
N ILE A 182 9.86 21.66 -13.51
CA ILE A 182 11.07 21.10 -14.15
C ILE A 182 12.03 22.27 -14.46
N LEU A 183 13.03 22.50 -13.59
CA LEU A 183 13.84 23.72 -13.63
C LEU A 183 15.31 23.49 -14.07
N LEU A 184 15.87 22.31 -13.84
CA LEU A 184 17.26 21.99 -14.20
C LEU A 184 17.39 20.98 -15.34
N ASP A 185 16.42 20.08 -15.49
CA ASP A 185 16.42 19.10 -16.57
C ASP A 185 15.87 19.69 -17.87
N ASP A 186 16.16 19.03 -19.00
CA ASP A 186 15.50 19.31 -20.26
C ASP A 186 14.02 18.94 -20.16
N PRO A 187 13.07 19.88 -20.33
CA PRO A 187 11.65 19.61 -20.10
C PRO A 187 11.07 18.53 -21.04
N GLU A 188 11.55 18.44 -22.29
CA GLU A 188 11.06 17.41 -23.23
C GLU A 188 11.49 16.02 -22.75
N MET A 189 12.72 15.90 -22.27
CA MET A 189 13.24 14.64 -21.71
C MET A 189 12.54 14.27 -20.42
N ALA A 190 12.34 15.20 -19.49
CA ALA A 190 11.66 14.96 -18.23
C ALA A 190 10.21 14.51 -18.48
N ILE A 191 9.46 15.20 -19.32
CA ILE A 191 8.09 14.83 -19.68
C ILE A 191 8.05 13.46 -20.37
N ALA A 192 8.99 13.13 -21.24
CA ALA A 192 9.05 11.81 -21.85
C ALA A 192 9.24 10.68 -20.82
N GLN A 193 10.03 10.94 -19.75
CA GLN A 193 10.18 10.00 -18.63
C GLN A 193 8.90 9.86 -17.81
N VAL A 194 8.18 10.96 -17.58
CA VAL A 194 6.86 10.93 -16.92
C VAL A 194 5.87 10.10 -17.74
N GLU A 195 5.77 10.31 -19.04
CA GLU A 195 4.87 9.54 -19.92
C GLU A 195 5.21 8.05 -19.93
N ALA A 196 6.50 7.70 -19.95
CA ALA A 196 6.94 6.30 -19.88
C ALA A 196 6.57 5.66 -18.52
N ARG A 197 6.74 6.39 -17.41
CA ARG A 197 6.34 5.94 -16.06
C ARG A 197 4.83 5.79 -15.96
N ASP A 198 4.05 6.72 -16.46
CA ASP A 198 2.58 6.65 -16.48
C ASP A 198 2.09 5.42 -17.25
N GLN A 199 2.67 5.15 -18.39
CA GLN A 199 2.33 3.94 -19.15
C GLN A 199 2.72 2.68 -18.38
N ALA A 200 3.89 2.65 -17.75
CA ALA A 200 4.35 1.54 -16.95
C ALA A 200 3.42 1.29 -15.73
N ASN A 201 3.04 2.36 -15.00
CA ASN A 201 2.10 2.29 -13.88
C ASN A 201 0.74 1.70 -14.30
N ARG A 202 0.21 2.15 -15.45
CA ARG A 202 -1.07 1.64 -15.98
C ARG A 202 -1.00 0.15 -16.33
N VAL A 203 0.07 -0.29 -16.96
CA VAL A 203 0.28 -1.71 -17.29
C VAL A 203 0.46 -2.52 -16.03
N TRP A 204 1.21 -2.02 -15.05
CA TRP A 204 1.44 -2.70 -13.77
C TRP A 204 0.15 -2.89 -12.98
N LEU A 205 -0.65 -1.82 -12.86
CA LEU A 205 -1.96 -1.84 -12.23
C LEU A 205 -2.89 -2.85 -12.91
N GLN A 206 -3.00 -2.83 -14.24
CA GLN A 206 -3.82 -3.78 -15.00
C GLN A 206 -3.39 -5.23 -14.75
N THR A 207 -2.07 -5.47 -14.77
CA THR A 207 -1.53 -6.82 -14.55
C THR A 207 -1.84 -7.31 -13.13
N ALA A 208 -1.71 -6.45 -12.11
CA ALA A 208 -2.02 -6.80 -10.74
C ALA A 208 -3.51 -7.21 -10.56
N PHE A 209 -4.44 -6.46 -11.16
CA PHE A 209 -5.86 -6.82 -11.10
C PHE A 209 -6.18 -8.10 -11.90
N ASN A 210 -5.52 -8.33 -13.03
CA ASN A 210 -5.67 -9.57 -13.78
C ASN A 210 -5.20 -10.78 -12.95
N ASP A 211 -4.05 -10.68 -12.28
CA ASP A 211 -3.54 -11.72 -11.37
C ASP A 211 -4.50 -11.96 -10.20
N ALA A 212 -5.06 -10.87 -9.64
CA ALA A 212 -6.02 -10.96 -8.55
C ALA A 212 -7.32 -11.70 -8.92
N THR A 213 -7.68 -11.73 -10.20
CA THR A 213 -8.84 -12.50 -10.69
C THR A 213 -8.50 -13.97 -10.96
N GLN A 214 -7.23 -14.29 -11.22
CA GLN A 214 -6.77 -15.64 -11.54
C GLN A 214 -6.34 -16.43 -10.28
N GLN A 215 -6.05 -15.75 -9.18
CA GLN A 215 -5.62 -16.34 -7.92
C GLN A 215 -6.61 -15.98 -6.80
N PRO A 216 -6.72 -16.80 -5.74
CA PRO A 216 -7.52 -16.45 -4.58
C PRO A 216 -7.08 -15.11 -3.99
N THR A 217 -7.83 -14.04 -4.28
CA THR A 217 -7.56 -12.69 -3.76
C THR A 217 -8.84 -12.13 -3.17
N ARG A 218 -8.77 -11.63 -1.93
CA ARG A 218 -9.90 -11.12 -1.17
C ARG A 218 -9.90 -9.60 -1.02
N ALA A 219 -8.72 -8.99 -1.08
CA ALA A 219 -8.54 -7.54 -1.08
C ALA A 219 -7.30 -7.14 -1.87
N ILE A 220 -7.27 -5.92 -2.37
CA ILE A 220 -6.10 -5.30 -3.01
C ILE A 220 -5.77 -4.01 -2.26
N ILE A 221 -4.49 -3.85 -1.91
CA ILE A 221 -3.96 -2.65 -1.26
C ILE A 221 -2.98 -2.01 -2.23
N ILE A 222 -3.23 -0.76 -2.59
CA ILE A 222 -2.43 0.03 -3.53
C ILE A 222 -1.85 1.20 -2.78
N THR A 223 -0.55 1.45 -2.93
CA THR A 223 0.11 2.59 -2.29
C THR A 223 0.78 3.47 -3.32
N THR A 224 0.53 4.78 -3.23
CA THR A 224 1.20 5.85 -3.97
C THR A 224 1.67 6.91 -2.99
N GLN A 225 2.50 7.88 -3.41
CA GLN A 225 2.73 9.05 -2.58
C GLN A 225 1.63 10.08 -2.82
N ALA A 226 1.37 10.45 -4.07
CA ALA A 226 0.45 11.53 -4.42
C ALA A 226 -1.01 11.28 -4.02
N ASP A 227 -1.68 12.34 -3.56
CA ASP A 227 -3.14 12.40 -3.52
C ASP A 227 -3.71 12.52 -4.93
N LEU A 228 -4.21 11.42 -5.45
CA LEU A 228 -4.78 11.39 -6.80
C LEU A 228 -6.01 12.31 -6.96
N SER A 229 -6.64 12.73 -5.87
CA SER A 229 -7.78 13.66 -5.91
C SER A 229 -7.37 15.14 -5.96
N ASN A 230 -6.10 15.44 -5.66
CA ASN A 230 -5.54 16.81 -5.64
C ASN A 230 -4.86 17.18 -6.97
N GLY A 231 -5.47 16.82 -8.09
CA GLY A 231 -4.93 17.15 -9.42
C GLY A 231 -5.28 18.54 -9.90
N HIS A 232 -4.44 19.10 -10.78
CA HIS A 232 -4.65 20.41 -11.38
C HIS A 232 -5.61 20.34 -12.58
N GLY A 233 -6.82 20.86 -12.44
CA GLY A 233 -7.86 20.82 -13.49
C GLY A 233 -8.57 19.49 -13.64
N GLU A 234 -9.43 19.38 -14.66
CA GLU A 234 -10.28 18.19 -14.88
C GLU A 234 -9.85 17.35 -16.09
N GLU A 235 -9.00 17.90 -16.97
CA GLU A 235 -8.61 17.27 -18.22
C GLU A 235 -7.35 16.41 -18.03
N ALA A 236 -7.38 15.20 -18.59
CA ALA A 236 -6.20 14.33 -18.61
C ALA A 236 -5.08 14.92 -19.47
N CYS A 237 -3.84 14.71 -19.06
CA CYS A 237 -2.68 15.06 -19.87
C CYS A 237 -2.66 14.29 -21.20
N THR A 238 -2.19 14.96 -22.24
CA THR A 238 -2.04 14.43 -23.59
C THR A 238 -0.66 14.81 -24.15
N PRO A 239 -0.18 14.16 -25.22
CA PRO A 239 1.08 14.53 -25.85
C PRO A 239 1.11 15.99 -26.38
N THR A 240 -0.05 16.60 -26.65
CA THR A 240 -0.18 17.99 -27.11
C THR A 240 -0.42 18.98 -25.98
N ASN A 241 -0.78 18.49 -24.78
CA ASN A 241 -0.89 19.25 -23.54
C ASN A 241 -0.34 18.42 -22.39
N PRO A 242 1.01 18.36 -22.23
CA PRO A 242 1.63 17.46 -21.25
C PRO A 242 1.75 18.04 -19.85
N THR A 243 1.58 19.36 -19.66
CA THR A 243 1.82 20.06 -18.38
C THR A 243 0.61 20.84 -17.86
N ASP A 244 -0.13 21.55 -18.73
CA ASP A 244 -1.35 22.28 -18.33
C ASP A 244 -2.57 21.35 -18.34
N CYS A 245 -2.56 20.37 -17.44
CA CYS A 245 -3.49 19.23 -17.39
C CYS A 245 -3.42 18.55 -16.02
N ASN A 246 -4.30 17.60 -15.77
CA ASN A 246 -4.28 16.79 -14.55
C ASN A 246 -3.61 15.43 -14.81
N GLY A 247 -2.42 15.25 -14.25
CA GLY A 247 -1.60 14.04 -14.38
C GLY A 247 -2.22 12.77 -13.80
N TYR A 248 -3.27 12.89 -12.98
CA TYR A 248 -3.87 11.75 -12.28
C TYR A 248 -5.16 11.21 -12.92
N VAL A 249 -5.82 11.98 -13.79
CA VAL A 249 -7.15 11.62 -14.34
C VAL A 249 -7.18 10.24 -15.00
N THR A 250 -6.14 9.91 -15.77
CA THR A 250 -6.09 8.64 -16.51
C THR A 250 -6.00 7.45 -15.57
N ILE A 251 -5.11 7.51 -14.57
CA ILE A 251 -4.92 6.42 -13.60
C ILE A 251 -6.12 6.30 -12.65
N GLN A 252 -6.75 7.41 -12.25
CA GLN A 252 -7.98 7.39 -11.45
C GLN A 252 -9.11 6.66 -12.18
N LYS A 253 -9.35 6.99 -13.47
CA LYS A 253 -10.38 6.33 -14.28
C LYS A 253 -10.11 4.83 -14.41
N GLN A 254 -8.86 4.45 -14.64
CA GLN A 254 -8.47 3.05 -14.72
C GLN A 254 -8.69 2.33 -13.38
N LEU A 255 -8.27 2.93 -12.27
CA LEU A 255 -8.42 2.36 -10.94
C LEU A 255 -9.89 2.11 -10.58
N ARG A 256 -10.77 3.11 -10.82
CA ARG A 256 -12.21 2.94 -10.61
C ARG A 256 -12.79 1.81 -11.47
N THR A 257 -12.38 1.71 -12.73
CA THR A 257 -12.84 0.65 -13.63
C THR A 257 -12.42 -0.73 -13.14
N LEU A 258 -11.15 -0.88 -12.75
CA LEU A 258 -10.60 -2.15 -12.29
C LEU A 258 -11.18 -2.56 -10.92
N ALA A 259 -11.33 -1.62 -10.00
CA ALA A 259 -11.95 -1.88 -8.71
C ALA A 259 -13.42 -2.33 -8.87
N ALA A 260 -14.19 -1.67 -9.73
CA ALA A 260 -15.55 -2.07 -10.05
C ALA A 260 -15.65 -3.51 -10.60
N GLN A 261 -14.70 -3.90 -11.46
CA GLN A 261 -14.64 -5.26 -12.02
C GLN A 261 -14.20 -6.32 -11.01
N PHE A 262 -13.37 -5.92 -10.04
CA PHE A 262 -12.88 -6.82 -9.00
C PHE A 262 -13.93 -7.15 -7.93
N GLU A 263 -14.86 -6.24 -7.66
CA GLU A 263 -16.02 -6.38 -6.75
C GLU A 263 -15.70 -6.68 -5.28
N LYS A 264 -14.44 -6.82 -4.91
CA LYS A 264 -13.95 -7.03 -3.54
C LYS A 264 -13.25 -5.77 -3.03
N PRO A 265 -12.99 -5.64 -1.72
CA PRO A 265 -12.38 -4.44 -1.15
C PRO A 265 -11.04 -4.06 -1.82
N VAL A 266 -10.93 -2.78 -2.21
CA VAL A 266 -9.71 -2.15 -2.71
C VAL A 266 -9.43 -0.92 -1.85
N LEU A 267 -8.20 -0.78 -1.35
CA LEU A 267 -7.74 0.40 -0.61
C LEU A 267 -6.62 1.08 -1.39
N LEU A 268 -6.80 2.35 -1.69
CA LEU A 268 -5.73 3.25 -2.11
C LEU A 268 -5.18 3.97 -0.88
N ILE A 269 -3.89 3.82 -0.61
CA ILE A 269 -3.15 4.53 0.44
C ILE A 269 -2.29 5.59 -0.23
N HIS A 270 -2.31 6.81 0.31
CA HIS A 270 -1.44 7.90 -0.12
C HIS A 270 -1.10 8.84 1.04
N GLY A 271 -0.21 9.81 0.80
CA GLY A 271 0.10 10.95 1.62
C GLY A 271 -0.05 12.26 0.84
N ASP A 272 0.96 13.13 0.88
CA ASP A 272 1.09 14.38 0.10
C ASP A 272 0.13 15.50 0.49
N THR A 273 -0.90 15.24 1.28
CA THR A 273 -1.94 16.21 1.62
C THR A 273 -2.53 16.01 3.02
N ASN A 274 -3.36 16.95 3.43
CA ASN A 274 -4.16 16.93 4.64
C ASN A 274 -5.67 16.91 4.30
N PRO A 275 -6.55 16.46 5.18
CA PRO A 275 -6.32 15.88 6.51
C PRO A 275 -6.07 14.37 6.48
N TYR A 276 -5.67 13.77 7.61
CA TYR A 276 -5.70 12.32 7.84
C TYR A 276 -7.13 11.82 7.75
N CYS A 277 -7.46 11.09 6.70
CA CYS A 277 -8.85 10.76 6.41
C CYS A 277 -9.02 9.43 5.66
N LEU A 278 -10.18 8.79 5.86
CA LEU A 278 -10.58 7.55 5.17
C LEU A 278 -11.96 7.74 4.58
N ASP A 279 -12.12 7.48 3.27
CA ASP A 279 -13.42 7.55 2.62
C ASP A 279 -13.66 6.41 1.60
N GLN A 280 -14.92 6.17 1.30
CA GLN A 280 -15.42 5.32 0.23
C GLN A 280 -15.84 6.15 -1.01
N GLY A 281 -15.85 7.50 -0.86
CA GLY A 281 -16.34 8.41 -1.89
C GLY A 281 -15.45 8.46 -3.13
N PHE A 282 -14.17 8.18 -2.99
CA PHE A 282 -13.21 8.22 -4.09
C PHE A 282 -13.57 7.30 -5.27
N GLY A 283 -14.12 6.11 -5.01
CA GLY A 283 -14.62 5.21 -6.04
C GLY A 283 -15.92 5.69 -6.69
N GLY A 284 -16.67 6.58 -6.04
CA GLY A 284 -17.99 7.03 -6.46
C GLY A 284 -18.99 5.88 -6.61
N THR A 285 -20.04 6.13 -7.37
CA THR A 285 -21.06 5.10 -7.67
C THR A 285 -20.55 4.00 -8.58
N GLN A 286 -19.46 4.25 -9.31
CA GLN A 286 -18.86 3.28 -10.23
C GLN A 286 -18.14 2.16 -9.48
N ALA A 287 -17.43 2.47 -8.41
CA ALA A 287 -16.60 1.53 -7.65
C ALA A 287 -16.81 1.70 -6.13
N PRO A 288 -17.99 1.35 -5.59
CA PRO A 288 -18.29 1.53 -4.17
C PRO A 288 -17.40 0.68 -3.24
N ASN A 289 -16.67 -0.26 -3.80
CA ASN A 289 -15.67 -1.10 -3.10
C ASN A 289 -14.25 -0.48 -3.07
N LEU A 290 -14.04 0.70 -3.68
CA LEU A 290 -12.77 1.42 -3.68
C LEU A 290 -12.76 2.46 -2.57
N TRP A 291 -11.89 2.24 -1.59
CA TRP A 291 -11.62 3.12 -0.48
C TRP A 291 -10.34 3.92 -0.70
N ARG A 292 -10.26 5.12 -0.12
CA ARG A 292 -9.05 5.95 -0.13
C ARG A 292 -8.67 6.30 1.31
N LEU A 293 -7.40 6.14 1.62
CA LEU A 293 -6.78 6.54 2.88
C LEU A 293 -5.69 7.58 2.59
N ASN A 294 -5.90 8.82 3.05
CA ASN A 294 -4.82 9.76 3.25
C ASN A 294 -4.20 9.44 4.61
N ALA A 295 -3.01 8.84 4.59
CA ALA A 295 -2.36 8.32 5.79
C ALA A 295 -1.82 9.46 6.68
N TRP A 296 -1.50 9.15 7.93
CA TRP A 296 -0.90 10.12 8.86
C TRP A 296 0.51 10.49 8.39
N GLY A 297 0.76 11.78 8.23
CA GLY A 297 2.02 12.36 7.76
C GLY A 297 1.81 13.84 7.45
N ASP A 298 2.45 14.40 6.46
CA ASP A 298 2.29 15.72 5.88
C ASP A 298 1.92 16.83 6.90
N PHE A 299 2.91 17.22 7.74
CA PHE A 299 2.80 18.22 8.80
C PHE A 299 1.81 17.89 9.93
N GLN A 300 1.32 16.66 10.03
CA GLN A 300 0.49 16.24 11.16
C GLN A 300 1.34 15.97 12.40
N ASN A 301 0.88 16.44 13.55
CA ASN A 301 1.60 16.34 14.81
C ASN A 301 0.75 15.66 15.89
N PRO A 302 1.38 14.88 16.78
CA PRO A 302 2.79 14.47 16.77
C PRO A 302 3.11 13.47 15.66
N ALA A 303 4.40 13.23 15.36
CA ALA A 303 4.82 12.20 14.40
C ALA A 303 4.26 10.84 14.79
N ASP A 304 3.67 10.12 13.84
CA ASP A 304 3.06 8.79 14.04
C ASP A 304 3.10 7.98 12.74
N ALA A 305 2.65 6.77 12.78
CA ALA A 305 2.46 5.90 11.63
C ALA A 305 1.03 5.38 11.61
N THR A 306 0.52 5.01 10.44
CA THR A 306 -0.84 4.51 10.29
C THR A 306 -0.86 3.00 10.29
N GLN A 307 -1.57 2.38 11.22
CA GLN A 307 -1.86 0.95 11.21
C GLN A 307 -3.24 0.67 10.61
N ILE A 308 -3.31 -0.38 9.82
CA ILE A 308 -4.51 -0.79 9.10
C ILE A 308 -4.80 -2.26 9.41
N LEU A 309 -5.98 -2.54 9.97
CA LEU A 309 -6.52 -3.88 10.07
C LEU A 309 -7.38 -4.15 8.84
N ILE A 310 -6.99 -5.13 8.05
CA ILE A 310 -7.67 -5.56 6.83
C ILE A 310 -8.59 -6.73 7.19
N GLN A 311 -9.89 -6.60 6.93
CA GLN A 311 -10.93 -7.55 7.22
C GLN A 311 -11.79 -7.78 5.96
N PRO A 312 -11.27 -8.49 4.94
CA PRO A 312 -11.89 -8.52 3.61
C PRO A 312 -13.27 -9.17 3.58
N ASP A 313 -13.67 -9.86 4.63
CA ASP A 313 -15.00 -10.47 4.79
C ASP A 313 -16.05 -9.49 5.31
N ASP A 314 -15.62 -8.42 5.97
CA ASP A 314 -16.52 -7.35 6.39
C ASP A 314 -16.74 -6.37 5.24
N ARG A 315 -17.89 -6.50 4.56
CA ARG A 315 -18.26 -5.65 3.42
C ARG A 315 -18.57 -4.20 3.81
N HIS A 316 -18.88 -3.95 5.08
CA HIS A 316 -19.23 -2.61 5.55
C HIS A 316 -18.01 -1.86 6.05
N GLN A 317 -17.07 -2.57 6.67
CA GLN A 317 -15.85 -1.99 7.21
C GLN A 317 -14.62 -2.90 6.95
N PRO A 318 -14.23 -3.06 5.68
CA PRO A 318 -13.11 -3.95 5.33
C PRO A 318 -11.76 -3.43 5.85
N PHE A 319 -11.69 -2.15 6.22
CA PHE A 319 -10.47 -1.49 6.69
C PHE A 319 -10.77 -0.73 7.99
N VAL A 320 -10.10 -1.13 9.08
CA VAL A 320 -10.10 -0.37 10.35
C VAL A 320 -8.75 0.30 10.48
N VAL A 321 -8.75 1.62 10.58
CA VAL A 321 -7.55 2.45 10.48
C VAL A 321 -7.40 3.30 11.73
N GLN A 322 -6.18 3.38 12.25
CA GLN A 322 -5.81 4.28 13.35
C GLN A 322 -4.30 4.54 13.35
N THR A 323 -3.85 5.59 14.01
CA THR A 323 -2.41 5.81 14.22
C THR A 323 -1.84 4.80 15.22
N LEU A 324 -0.54 4.51 15.10
CA LEU A 324 0.13 3.47 15.90
C LEU A 324 0.30 3.87 17.37
N LEU A 325 0.80 5.08 17.63
CA LEU A 325 1.12 5.53 18.99
C LEU A 325 -0.10 6.09 19.70
N HIS A 326 -0.87 6.93 19.01
CA HIS A 326 -1.94 7.71 19.61
C HIS A 326 -3.33 7.10 19.40
N GLN A 327 -3.44 6.04 18.58
CA GLN A 327 -4.70 5.33 18.28
C GLN A 327 -5.81 6.28 17.78
N GLN A 328 -5.40 7.34 17.09
CA GLN A 328 -6.33 8.31 16.49
C GLN A 328 -6.96 7.68 15.25
N ALA A 329 -8.27 7.69 15.15
CA ALA A 329 -8.99 7.29 13.95
C ALA A 329 -8.97 8.41 12.90
N PRO A 330 -8.97 8.08 11.58
CA PRO A 330 -9.09 9.08 10.53
C PRO A 330 -10.47 9.72 10.53
N GLU A 331 -10.53 10.95 10.01
CA GLU A 331 -11.80 11.62 9.71
C GLU A 331 -12.39 11.07 8.38
N GLY A 332 -13.60 11.51 8.01
CA GLY A 332 -14.09 11.31 6.66
C GLY A 332 -13.46 12.36 5.72
N CYS A 333 -12.96 11.94 4.56
CA CYS A 333 -12.50 12.93 3.60
C CYS A 333 -13.72 13.69 2.97
#